data_738e9b633e20a6728c67e885ffdc5989
#
_entry.id   738e9b633e20a6728c67e885ffdc5989
#
_cell.length_a   1.000
_cell.length_b   1.000
_cell.length_c   1.000
_cell.angle_alpha   90.00
_cell.angle_beta   90.00
_cell.angle_gamma   90.00
#
_symmetry.space_group_name_H-M   'P 1'
#
loop_
_entity.id
_entity.type
_entity.pdbx_description
1 polymer ?
#
loop_
_entity_poly.entity_id
_entity_poly.type
_entity_poly.pdbx_seq_one_letter_code
_entity_poly.pdbx_strand_id
1 'polypeptide(L)'
;PKGAASIGNIVMRTIAESNTQLAELFSGGIDWIWKVKPDQAERINSQGRFTVKNSSTMRIGYLNFDASGRHSDNPMNDVRVRRAVAHAIDREGIVKALVKGESIVVNSLCFPTQFGCTQDVPSYDFNPEMSKKLLTEAGYPDGFEIDFLAYRNRDYAEAMMNNLSAVGIKTNLTYLKYAAFRDKVQEGGSPFNFGTWGSYS
;
A
#
# COMPACT_ATOMS: atom_id res chain seq x y z
N PRO A 1 -1.10 -38.73 -1.99
CA PRO A 1 -1.76 -38.24 -3.21
C PRO A 1 -3.01 -37.49 -2.80
N LYS A 2 -3.17 -36.25 -3.22
CA LYS A 2 -4.44 -35.52 -3.08
C LYS A 2 -5.42 -36.23 -4.02
N GLY A 3 -6.61 -36.59 -3.54
CA GLY A 3 -7.67 -37.19 -4.35
C GLY A 3 -8.06 -36.33 -5.55
N ALA A 4 -9.00 -36.81 -6.38
CA ALA A 4 -9.54 -36.03 -7.48
C ALA A 4 -10.15 -34.71 -6.99
N ALA A 5 -10.00 -33.64 -7.79
CA ALA A 5 -10.59 -32.34 -7.46
C ALA A 5 -12.12 -32.45 -7.38
N SER A 6 -12.71 -31.85 -6.36
CA SER A 6 -14.18 -31.82 -6.20
C SER A 6 -14.88 -30.85 -7.17
N ILE A 7 -14.11 -29.90 -7.75
CA ILE A 7 -14.60 -28.92 -8.72
C ILE A 7 -14.12 -29.36 -10.11
N GLY A 8 -15.04 -29.67 -11.02
CA GLY A 8 -14.72 -30.14 -12.36
C GLY A 8 -14.42 -29.01 -13.36
N ASN A 9 -15.11 -27.87 -13.21
CA ASN A 9 -14.95 -26.74 -14.14
C ASN A 9 -14.87 -25.42 -13.37
N ILE A 10 -13.99 -24.52 -13.81
CA ILE A 10 -13.87 -23.16 -13.28
C ILE A 10 -13.92 -22.20 -14.48
N VAL A 11 -14.85 -21.24 -14.45
CA VAL A 11 -14.94 -20.16 -15.42
C VAL A 11 -14.49 -18.86 -14.76
N MET A 12 -13.42 -18.26 -15.26
CA MET A 12 -12.91 -16.99 -14.75
C MET A 12 -13.38 -15.83 -15.62
N ARG A 13 -14.14 -14.90 -15.04
CA ARG A 13 -14.64 -13.69 -15.69
C ARG A 13 -13.90 -12.47 -15.15
N THR A 14 -13.37 -11.62 -16.04
CA THR A 14 -12.77 -10.35 -15.66
C THR A 14 -13.85 -9.27 -15.58
N ILE A 15 -14.16 -8.81 -14.37
CA ILE A 15 -15.11 -7.72 -14.10
C ILE A 15 -14.33 -6.63 -13.35
N ALA A 16 -14.11 -5.49 -14.01
CA ALA A 16 -13.24 -4.43 -13.49
C ALA A 16 -13.86 -3.71 -12.28
N GLU A 17 -15.17 -3.47 -12.31
CA GLU A 17 -15.87 -2.67 -11.32
C GLU A 17 -16.38 -3.53 -10.15
N SER A 18 -15.99 -3.17 -8.92
CA SER A 18 -16.34 -3.94 -7.72
C SER A 18 -17.85 -3.99 -7.43
N ASN A 19 -18.59 -2.92 -7.74
CA ASN A 19 -20.04 -2.91 -7.57
C ASN A 19 -20.74 -3.86 -8.57
N THR A 20 -20.21 -3.97 -9.79
CA THR A 20 -20.68 -4.95 -10.78
C THR A 20 -20.38 -6.38 -10.32
N GLN A 21 -19.20 -6.64 -9.74
CA GLN A 21 -18.90 -7.93 -9.15
C GLN A 21 -19.90 -8.32 -8.06
N LEU A 22 -20.27 -7.37 -7.16
CA LEU A 22 -21.28 -7.61 -6.13
C LEU A 22 -22.66 -7.88 -6.71
N ALA A 23 -23.08 -7.13 -7.72
CA ALA A 23 -24.37 -7.33 -8.37
C ALA A 23 -24.46 -8.72 -9.02
N GLU A 24 -23.43 -9.14 -9.72
CA GLU A 24 -23.32 -10.47 -10.33
C GLU A 24 -23.30 -11.58 -9.28
N LEU A 25 -22.60 -11.39 -8.15
CA LEU A 25 -22.61 -12.34 -7.04
C LEU A 25 -24.01 -12.47 -6.44
N PHE A 26 -24.69 -11.37 -6.17
CA PHE A 26 -26.02 -11.37 -5.56
C PHE A 26 -27.11 -11.94 -6.49
N SER A 27 -26.99 -11.71 -7.80
CA SER A 27 -27.89 -12.28 -8.80
C SER A 27 -27.61 -13.76 -9.12
N GLY A 28 -26.46 -14.31 -8.67
CA GLY A 28 -26.05 -15.66 -8.99
C GLY A 28 -25.38 -15.81 -10.36
N GLY A 29 -24.97 -14.72 -10.99
CA GLY A 29 -24.20 -14.73 -12.23
C GLY A 29 -22.75 -15.20 -12.04
N ILE A 30 -22.25 -15.13 -10.81
CA ILE A 30 -20.96 -15.69 -10.36
C ILE A 30 -21.08 -16.23 -8.96
N ASP A 31 -20.25 -17.22 -8.62
CA ASP A 31 -20.28 -17.92 -7.32
C ASP A 31 -19.25 -17.40 -6.33
N TRP A 32 -18.23 -16.67 -6.83
CA TRP A 32 -17.09 -16.25 -6.02
C TRP A 32 -16.47 -14.96 -6.56
N ILE A 33 -16.06 -14.07 -5.65
CA ILE A 33 -15.32 -12.85 -5.95
C ILE A 33 -14.06 -12.73 -5.10
N TRP A 34 -13.08 -12.00 -5.63
CA TRP A 34 -11.78 -11.78 -5.00
C TRP A 34 -11.59 -10.32 -4.63
N LYS A 35 -10.83 -10.03 -3.58
CA LYS A 35 -10.50 -8.68 -3.13
C LYS A 35 -11.71 -7.85 -2.71
N VAL A 36 -12.59 -8.46 -1.96
CA VAL A 36 -13.73 -7.77 -1.34
C VAL A 36 -13.22 -6.64 -0.45
N LYS A 37 -13.74 -5.44 -0.64
CA LYS A 37 -13.42 -4.29 0.21
C LYS A 37 -14.04 -4.45 1.59
N PRO A 38 -13.42 -3.89 2.66
CA PRO A 38 -13.94 -4.01 4.02
C PRO A 38 -15.39 -3.54 4.20
N ASP A 39 -15.77 -2.44 3.57
CA ASP A 39 -17.13 -1.89 3.57
C ASP A 39 -18.15 -2.80 2.85
N GLN A 40 -17.70 -3.56 1.86
CA GLN A 40 -18.53 -4.52 1.12
C GLN A 40 -18.68 -5.85 1.87
N ALA A 41 -17.70 -6.21 2.71
CA ALA A 41 -17.70 -7.48 3.44
C ALA A 41 -18.90 -7.62 4.38
N GLU A 42 -19.24 -6.55 5.11
CA GLU A 42 -20.42 -6.51 5.99
C GLU A 42 -21.71 -6.71 5.19
N ARG A 43 -21.84 -6.03 4.06
CA ARG A 43 -22.99 -6.15 3.16
C ARG A 43 -23.14 -7.56 2.59
N ILE A 44 -22.04 -8.22 2.23
CA ILE A 44 -22.06 -9.61 1.72
C ILE A 44 -22.49 -10.57 2.84
N ASN A 45 -21.89 -10.45 4.02
CA ASN A 45 -22.21 -11.31 5.15
C ASN A 45 -23.66 -11.14 5.62
N SER A 46 -24.22 -9.92 5.57
CA SER A 46 -25.61 -9.65 5.98
C SER A 46 -26.67 -10.33 5.10
N GLN A 47 -26.29 -10.77 3.88
CA GLN A 47 -27.19 -11.53 3.01
C GLN A 47 -27.47 -12.95 3.52
N GLY A 48 -26.67 -13.48 4.46
CA GLY A 48 -26.81 -14.85 4.98
C GLY A 48 -26.55 -15.97 3.96
N ARG A 49 -26.37 -15.63 2.69
CA ARG A 49 -26.13 -16.54 1.57
C ARG A 49 -24.65 -16.73 1.26
N PHE A 50 -23.84 -15.74 1.58
CA PHE A 50 -22.41 -15.69 1.28
C PHE A 50 -21.58 -15.51 2.56
N THR A 51 -20.34 -15.92 2.51
CA THR A 51 -19.39 -15.74 3.61
C THR A 51 -18.12 -15.11 3.07
N VAL A 52 -17.71 -13.98 3.64
CA VAL A 52 -16.39 -13.40 3.36
C VAL A 52 -15.37 -14.09 4.24
N LYS A 53 -14.34 -14.66 3.61
CA LYS A 53 -13.19 -15.26 4.29
C LYS A 53 -11.99 -14.33 4.13
N ASN A 54 -11.39 -13.95 5.23
CA ASN A 54 -10.10 -13.29 5.27
C ASN A 54 -8.99 -14.33 5.32
N SER A 55 -7.90 -14.05 4.66
CA SER A 55 -6.70 -14.87 4.70
C SER A 55 -5.48 -13.96 4.73
N SER A 56 -4.55 -14.25 5.64
CA SER A 56 -3.27 -13.56 5.67
C SER A 56 -2.53 -13.79 4.36
N THR A 57 -1.90 -12.75 3.87
CA THR A 57 -1.02 -12.81 2.70
C THR A 57 0.34 -12.25 3.08
N MET A 58 1.40 -12.71 2.40
CA MET A 58 2.73 -12.13 2.58
C MET A 58 2.92 -10.84 1.76
N ARG A 59 1.82 -10.16 1.42
CA ARG A 59 1.86 -8.90 0.69
C ARG A 59 2.08 -7.74 1.63
N ILE A 60 3.11 -6.94 1.33
CA ILE A 60 3.41 -5.69 2.02
C ILE A 60 3.19 -4.49 1.11
N GLY A 61 2.74 -3.37 1.68
CA GLY A 61 2.76 -2.05 1.05
C GLY A 61 3.94 -1.26 1.61
N TYR A 62 4.64 -0.53 0.76
CA TYR A 62 5.83 0.22 1.16
C TYR A 62 5.99 1.50 0.37
N LEU A 63 6.65 2.47 0.97
CA LEU A 63 7.15 3.65 0.29
C LEU A 63 8.57 3.37 -0.23
N ASN A 64 8.80 3.72 -1.46
CA ASN A 64 10.10 3.61 -2.12
C ASN A 64 10.65 4.99 -2.42
N PHE A 65 11.92 5.20 -2.08
CA PHE A 65 12.65 6.45 -2.29
C PHE A 65 13.75 6.24 -3.32
N ASP A 66 13.86 7.12 -4.30
CA ASP A 66 15.05 7.15 -5.13
C ASP A 66 16.18 7.86 -4.37
N ALA A 67 17.01 7.06 -3.71
CA ALA A 67 18.16 7.52 -2.94
C ALA A 67 19.49 7.31 -3.70
N SER A 68 19.42 7.01 -5.02
CA SER A 68 20.60 6.68 -5.82
C SER A 68 21.34 7.89 -6.36
N GLY A 69 20.81 9.10 -6.14
CA GLY A 69 21.40 10.34 -6.65
C GLY A 69 21.20 10.56 -8.14
N ARG A 70 20.28 9.81 -8.80
CA ARG A 70 19.97 10.01 -10.23
C ARG A 70 19.45 11.42 -10.55
N HIS A 71 18.80 12.04 -9.56
CA HIS A 71 18.28 13.40 -9.63
C HIS A 71 18.93 14.24 -8.52
N SER A 72 19.75 15.24 -8.88
CA SER A 72 20.46 16.10 -7.92
C SER A 72 19.52 16.83 -6.97
N ASP A 73 18.36 17.25 -7.48
CA ASP A 73 17.40 18.08 -6.78
C ASP A 73 16.37 17.25 -5.98
N ASN A 74 16.57 15.94 -5.90
CA ASN A 74 15.66 15.05 -5.18
C ASN A 74 15.90 15.13 -3.66
N PRO A 75 14.96 15.68 -2.85
CA PRO A 75 15.10 15.73 -1.41
C PRO A 75 15.32 14.36 -0.75
N MET A 76 14.85 13.27 -1.41
CA MET A 76 15.00 11.91 -0.92
C MET A 76 16.45 11.39 -0.95
N ASN A 77 17.39 12.12 -1.55
CA ASN A 77 18.82 11.83 -1.45
C ASN A 77 19.33 11.97 -0.01
N ASP A 78 18.75 12.88 0.78
CA ASP A 78 19.12 13.07 2.18
C ASP A 78 18.43 12.02 3.09
N VAL A 79 19.22 11.30 3.88
CA VAL A 79 18.71 10.30 4.82
C VAL A 79 17.80 10.90 5.90
N ARG A 80 18.03 12.18 6.28
CA ARG A 80 17.20 12.89 7.26
C ARG A 80 15.80 13.11 6.70
N VAL A 81 15.68 13.46 5.43
CA VAL A 81 14.39 13.59 4.73
C VAL A 81 13.66 12.25 4.70
N ARG A 82 14.32 11.16 4.34
CA ARG A 82 13.70 9.83 4.34
C ARG A 82 13.21 9.41 5.73
N ARG A 83 13.98 9.71 6.78
CA ARG A 83 13.57 9.48 8.19
C ARG A 83 12.40 10.38 8.58
N ALA A 84 12.39 11.64 8.14
CA ALA A 84 11.28 12.55 8.36
C ALA A 84 9.98 12.00 7.75
N VAL A 85 10.02 11.51 6.52
CA VAL A 85 8.87 10.84 5.88
C VAL A 85 8.42 9.63 6.68
N ALA A 86 9.35 8.81 7.18
CA ALA A 86 9.02 7.64 7.99
C ALA A 86 8.29 8.00 9.30
N HIS A 87 8.71 9.08 9.98
CA HIS A 87 8.05 9.60 11.17
C HIS A 87 6.74 10.35 10.88
N ALA A 88 6.56 10.87 9.66
CA ALA A 88 5.34 11.59 9.28
C ALA A 88 4.14 10.67 9.05
N ILE A 89 4.35 9.40 8.68
CA ILE A 89 3.27 8.50 8.28
C ILE A 89 2.71 7.73 9.49
N ASP A 90 1.42 7.94 9.78
CA ASP A 90 0.67 7.15 10.77
C ASP A 90 0.30 5.78 10.18
N ARG A 91 1.26 4.86 10.18
CA ARG A 91 1.08 3.51 9.64
C ARG A 91 0.01 2.71 10.38
N GLU A 92 -0.02 2.81 11.72
CA GLU A 92 -1.01 2.12 12.55
C GLU A 92 -2.42 2.66 12.28
N GLY A 93 -2.57 3.98 12.20
CA GLY A 93 -3.84 4.62 11.86
C GLY A 93 -4.35 4.20 10.48
N ILE A 94 -3.47 4.15 9.46
CA ILE A 94 -3.81 3.69 8.11
C ILE A 94 -4.25 2.22 8.13
N VAL A 95 -3.51 1.34 8.82
CA VAL A 95 -3.86 -0.08 8.94
C VAL A 95 -5.21 -0.23 9.60
N LYS A 96 -5.45 0.43 10.71
CA LYS A 96 -6.70 0.35 11.48
C LYS A 96 -7.92 0.89 10.71
N ALA A 97 -7.74 2.02 10.02
CA ALA A 97 -8.87 2.70 9.37
C ALA A 97 -9.18 2.16 7.98
N LEU A 98 -8.16 1.86 7.17
CA LEU A 98 -8.32 1.57 5.75
C LEU A 98 -8.02 0.11 5.38
N VAL A 99 -6.93 -0.47 5.90
CA VAL A 99 -6.57 -1.85 5.55
C VAL A 99 -7.47 -2.84 6.26
N LYS A 100 -7.64 -2.65 7.58
CA LYS A 100 -8.49 -3.49 8.44
C LYS A 100 -8.08 -4.98 8.45
N GLY A 101 -8.96 -5.83 8.98
CA GLY A 101 -8.73 -7.26 9.09
C GLY A 101 -7.56 -7.59 10.04
N GLU A 102 -6.78 -8.61 9.68
CA GLU A 102 -5.60 -9.07 10.44
C GLU A 102 -4.29 -8.44 9.95
N SER A 103 -4.39 -7.31 9.25
CA SER A 103 -3.21 -6.60 8.74
C SER A 103 -2.42 -5.95 9.87
N ILE A 104 -1.10 -5.98 9.73
CA ILE A 104 -0.16 -5.44 10.73
C ILE A 104 0.83 -4.48 10.08
N VAL A 105 1.38 -3.57 10.86
CA VAL A 105 2.55 -2.80 10.47
C VAL A 105 3.79 -3.69 10.55
N VAL A 106 4.62 -3.66 9.51
CA VAL A 106 5.92 -4.35 9.48
C VAL A 106 7.05 -3.31 9.33
N ASN A 107 8.19 -3.58 9.96
CA ASN A 107 9.34 -2.67 9.93
C ASN A 107 10.39 -3.07 8.88
N SER A 108 10.33 -4.30 8.37
CA SER A 108 11.21 -4.78 7.31
C SER A 108 10.45 -5.00 5.99
N LEU A 109 11.21 -5.09 4.89
CA LEU A 109 10.65 -5.31 3.54
C LEU A 109 10.24 -6.76 3.29
N CYS A 110 9.94 -7.52 4.34
CA CYS A 110 9.47 -8.88 4.27
C CYS A 110 8.40 -9.12 5.34
N PHE A 111 7.53 -10.09 5.09
CA PHE A 111 6.51 -10.44 6.07
C PHE A 111 7.11 -11.34 7.17
N PRO A 112 6.72 -11.19 8.47
CA PRO A 112 7.37 -11.88 9.59
C PRO A 112 7.47 -13.41 9.45
N THR A 113 6.50 -14.05 8.80
CA THR A 113 6.49 -15.51 8.57
C THR A 113 7.28 -15.96 7.34
N GLN A 114 7.84 -15.02 6.58
CA GLN A 114 8.63 -15.34 5.39
C GLN A 114 10.00 -15.87 5.80
N PHE A 115 10.44 -16.97 5.19
CA PHE A 115 11.76 -17.54 5.45
C PHE A 115 12.89 -16.52 5.22
N GLY A 116 13.80 -16.42 6.16
CA GLY A 116 14.93 -15.48 6.10
C GLY A 116 14.57 -14.03 6.43
N CYS A 117 13.32 -13.74 6.83
CA CYS A 117 12.91 -12.42 7.25
C CYS A 117 13.31 -12.14 8.71
N THR A 118 13.90 -10.97 8.96
CA THR A 118 14.09 -10.44 10.32
C THR A 118 13.23 -9.22 10.53
N GLN A 119 12.71 -9.07 11.74
CA GLN A 119 12.04 -7.85 12.21
C GLN A 119 12.95 -7.02 13.13
N ASP A 120 14.17 -7.51 13.41
CA ASP A 120 15.21 -6.79 14.14
C ASP A 120 15.89 -5.76 13.19
N VAL A 121 15.18 -4.68 12.97
CA VAL A 121 15.55 -3.55 12.10
C VAL A 121 15.13 -2.23 12.77
N PRO A 122 15.75 -1.09 12.43
CA PRO A 122 15.30 0.19 12.93
C PRO A 122 13.81 0.43 12.66
N SER A 123 13.08 0.86 13.69
CA SER A 123 11.67 1.25 13.58
C SER A 123 11.53 2.76 13.67
N TYR A 124 10.47 3.28 13.07
CA TYR A 124 10.16 4.71 13.04
C TYR A 124 8.70 4.89 13.49
N ASP A 125 8.53 5.38 14.72
CA ASP A 125 7.20 5.65 15.26
C ASP A 125 6.59 6.90 14.60
N PHE A 126 5.27 6.97 14.55
CA PHE A 126 4.56 8.17 14.11
C PHE A 126 4.88 9.33 15.05
N ASN A 127 5.62 10.31 14.57
CA ASN A 127 6.07 11.47 15.32
C ASN A 127 6.24 12.68 14.40
N PRO A 128 5.16 13.44 14.14
CA PRO A 128 5.20 14.61 13.28
C PRO A 128 6.20 15.69 13.74
N GLU A 129 6.43 15.84 15.04
CA GLU A 129 7.39 16.82 15.54
C GLU A 129 8.83 16.42 15.24
N MET A 130 9.16 15.13 15.37
CA MET A 130 10.46 14.60 14.94
C MET A 130 10.64 14.77 13.42
N SER A 131 9.58 14.53 12.66
CA SER A 131 9.58 14.75 11.20
C SER A 131 9.94 16.18 10.85
N LYS A 132 9.25 17.16 11.42
CA LYS A 132 9.52 18.60 11.19
C LYS A 132 10.95 19.00 11.60
N LYS A 133 11.43 18.48 12.75
CA LYS A 133 12.80 18.69 13.19
C LYS A 133 13.81 18.19 12.16
N LEU A 134 13.65 16.96 11.68
CA LEU A 134 14.54 16.37 10.68
C LEU A 134 14.51 17.12 9.34
N LEU A 135 13.34 17.61 8.92
CA LEU A 135 13.20 18.45 7.73
C LEU A 135 13.97 19.77 7.90
N THR A 136 13.83 20.43 9.05
CA THR A 136 14.60 21.66 9.35
C THR A 136 16.10 21.42 9.31
N GLU A 137 16.58 20.33 9.95
CA GLU A 137 17.98 19.92 9.93
C GLU A 137 18.50 19.59 8.53
N ALA A 138 17.62 19.11 7.64
CA ALA A 138 17.94 18.82 6.25
C ALA A 138 17.89 20.05 5.33
N GLY A 139 17.50 21.24 5.85
CA GLY A 139 17.42 22.47 5.07
C GLY A 139 16.03 22.77 4.49
N TYR A 140 14.98 22.06 4.96
CA TYR A 140 13.60 22.23 4.51
C TYR A 140 12.66 22.66 5.67
N PRO A 141 12.90 23.80 6.36
CA PRO A 141 12.09 24.22 7.51
C PRO A 141 10.62 24.48 7.14
N ASP A 142 10.36 24.91 5.89
CA ASP A 142 9.01 25.16 5.36
C ASP A 142 8.45 23.98 4.55
N GLY A 143 9.17 22.85 4.54
CA GLY A 143 8.83 21.69 3.74
C GLY A 143 9.27 21.83 2.27
N PHE A 144 8.67 21.01 1.41
CA PHE A 144 8.92 21.00 -0.03
C PHE A 144 7.77 20.35 -0.78
N GLU A 145 7.81 20.43 -2.11
CA GLU A 145 6.87 19.76 -3.00
C GLU A 145 7.57 18.64 -3.77
N ILE A 146 6.89 17.49 -3.94
CA ILE A 146 7.46 16.32 -4.61
C ILE A 146 6.38 15.49 -5.32
N ASP A 147 6.74 14.92 -6.47
CA ASP A 147 5.90 13.98 -7.18
C ASP A 147 5.79 12.66 -6.42
N PHE A 148 4.57 12.15 -6.31
CA PHE A 148 4.26 10.90 -5.66
C PHE A 148 3.54 9.96 -6.62
N LEU A 149 4.14 8.83 -6.95
CA LEU A 149 3.55 7.84 -7.83
C LEU A 149 2.86 6.74 -7.04
N ALA A 150 1.68 6.31 -7.51
CA ALA A 150 0.99 5.13 -7.01
C ALA A 150 0.25 4.41 -8.15
N TYR A 151 -0.05 3.12 -7.96
CA TYR A 151 -0.82 2.33 -8.94
C TYR A 151 -1.90 1.48 -8.29
N ARG A 152 -1.94 1.45 -6.96
CA ARG A 152 -2.85 0.60 -6.18
C ARG A 152 -3.22 1.28 -4.88
N ASN A 153 -4.41 0.95 -4.35
CA ASN A 153 -4.87 1.46 -3.05
C ASN A 153 -4.77 2.99 -2.96
N ARG A 154 -5.51 3.68 -3.83
CA ARG A 154 -5.49 5.13 -3.92
C ARG A 154 -5.82 5.80 -2.59
N ASP A 155 -6.75 5.23 -1.83
CA ASP A 155 -7.14 5.64 -0.50
C ASP A 155 -5.96 5.64 0.50
N TYR A 156 -5.07 4.64 0.42
CA TYR A 156 -3.86 4.62 1.25
C TYR A 156 -2.87 5.70 0.83
N ALA A 157 -2.70 5.91 -0.48
CA ALA A 157 -1.83 6.98 -0.98
C ALA A 157 -2.34 8.36 -0.51
N GLU A 158 -3.62 8.62 -0.61
CA GLU A 158 -4.25 9.87 -0.16
C GLU A 158 -4.12 10.07 1.37
N ALA A 159 -4.25 9.02 2.17
CA ALA A 159 -4.01 9.09 3.62
C ALA A 159 -2.54 9.44 3.93
N MET A 160 -1.59 8.83 3.23
CA MET A 160 -0.17 9.17 3.38
C MET A 160 0.11 10.63 2.95
N MET A 161 -0.50 11.11 1.87
CA MET A 161 -0.40 12.51 1.45
C MET A 161 -0.88 13.48 2.53
N ASN A 162 -2.00 13.17 3.20
CA ASN A 162 -2.52 13.98 4.30
C ASN A 162 -1.53 14.04 5.47
N ASN A 163 -0.93 12.90 5.85
CA ASN A 163 0.09 12.86 6.88
C ASN A 163 1.34 13.69 6.51
N LEU A 164 1.80 13.56 5.27
CA LEU A 164 2.94 14.32 4.75
C LEU A 164 2.68 15.83 4.71
N SER A 165 1.48 16.22 4.29
CA SER A 165 1.06 17.62 4.27
C SER A 165 1.08 18.26 5.65
N ALA A 166 0.73 17.51 6.71
CA ALA A 166 0.76 18.00 8.10
C ALA A 166 2.16 18.38 8.61
N VAL A 167 3.20 17.89 7.95
CA VAL A 167 4.60 18.22 8.26
C VAL A 167 5.27 19.13 7.21
N GLY A 168 4.51 19.64 6.24
CA GLY A 168 4.99 20.57 5.21
C GLY A 168 5.42 19.91 3.89
N ILE A 169 5.34 18.56 3.77
CA ILE A 169 5.66 17.88 2.51
C ILE A 169 4.40 17.82 1.64
N LYS A 170 4.38 18.62 0.57
CA LYS A 170 3.30 18.61 -0.42
C LYS A 170 3.58 17.57 -1.49
N THR A 171 2.61 16.73 -1.79
CA THR A 171 2.77 15.64 -2.75
C THR A 171 1.81 15.77 -3.92
N ASN A 172 2.31 15.63 -5.15
CA ASN A 172 1.54 15.61 -6.39
C ASN A 172 1.29 14.17 -6.80
N LEU A 173 0.10 13.64 -6.53
CA LEU A 173 -0.22 12.25 -6.83
C LEU A 173 -0.42 12.03 -8.32
N THR A 174 0.43 11.20 -8.93
CA THR A 174 0.20 10.58 -10.23
C THR A 174 -0.21 9.12 -10.04
N TYR A 175 -1.48 8.82 -10.32
CA TYR A 175 -2.01 7.47 -10.19
C TYR A 175 -2.06 6.76 -11.56
N LEU A 176 -1.27 5.69 -11.71
CA LEU A 176 -1.05 5.01 -12.99
C LEU A 176 -1.58 3.56 -12.97
N LYS A 177 -1.81 2.99 -14.15
CA LYS A 177 -1.92 1.54 -14.31
C LYS A 177 -0.55 0.90 -14.06
N TYR A 178 -0.54 -0.35 -13.58
CA TYR A 178 0.69 -1.03 -13.15
C TYR A 178 1.82 -1.02 -14.20
N ALA A 179 1.51 -1.27 -15.47
CA ALA A 179 2.54 -1.27 -16.52
C ALA A 179 3.25 0.09 -16.62
N ALA A 180 2.49 1.18 -16.75
CA ALA A 180 3.04 2.53 -16.83
C ALA A 180 3.76 2.96 -15.53
N PHE A 181 3.24 2.55 -14.36
CA PHE A 181 3.93 2.79 -13.09
C PHE A 181 5.29 2.09 -13.06
N ARG A 182 5.33 0.80 -13.40
CA ARG A 182 6.56 0.01 -13.43
C ARG A 182 7.61 0.64 -14.36
N ASP A 183 7.20 0.94 -15.58
CA ASP A 183 8.10 1.48 -16.59
C ASP A 183 8.68 2.83 -16.13
N LYS A 184 7.84 3.74 -15.61
CA LYS A 184 8.28 5.03 -15.07
C LYS A 184 9.25 4.89 -13.89
N VAL A 185 9.02 3.96 -12.97
CA VAL A 185 9.92 3.68 -11.83
C VAL A 185 11.24 3.10 -12.31
N GLN A 186 11.24 2.17 -13.27
CA GLN A 186 12.45 1.55 -13.82
C GLN A 186 13.32 2.56 -14.58
N GLU A 187 12.71 3.48 -15.31
CA GLU A 187 13.39 4.57 -16.01
C GLU A 187 13.95 5.65 -15.06
N GLY A 188 13.69 5.53 -13.76
CA GLY A 188 14.12 6.52 -12.76
C GLY A 188 13.24 7.76 -12.67
N GLY A 189 12.11 7.79 -13.36
CA GLY A 189 11.18 8.93 -13.38
C GLY A 189 10.29 9.07 -12.13
N SER A 190 10.71 8.53 -10.99
CA SER A 190 9.94 8.63 -9.74
C SER A 190 10.85 8.78 -8.53
N PRO A 191 10.98 10.00 -7.97
CA PRO A 191 11.76 10.21 -6.76
C PRO A 191 11.13 9.55 -5.53
N PHE A 192 9.80 9.37 -5.54
CA PHE A 192 9.02 8.86 -4.43
C PHE A 192 7.77 8.11 -4.91
N ASN A 193 7.55 6.87 -4.43
CA ASN A 193 6.39 6.11 -4.86
C ASN A 193 5.88 5.13 -3.80
N PHE A 194 4.59 4.77 -3.93
CA PHE A 194 3.95 3.73 -3.15
C PHE A 194 3.83 2.45 -3.99
N GLY A 195 4.50 1.42 -3.53
CA GLY A 195 4.51 0.10 -4.14
C GLY A 195 3.93 -0.99 -3.24
N THR A 196 3.69 -2.14 -3.83
CA THR A 196 3.34 -3.36 -3.09
C THR A 196 4.18 -4.52 -3.58
N TRP A 197 4.63 -5.33 -2.66
CA TRP A 197 5.36 -6.56 -2.93
C TRP A 197 4.66 -7.75 -2.26
N GLY A 198 4.73 -8.91 -2.85
CA GLY A 198 4.24 -10.14 -2.25
C GLY A 198 5.12 -11.31 -2.65
N SER A 199 5.47 -12.17 -1.70
CA SER A 199 6.11 -13.43 -2.01
C SER A 199 5.13 -14.34 -2.74
N TYR A 200 5.66 -15.14 -3.66
CA TYR A 200 4.93 -16.19 -4.38
C TYR A 200 5.25 -17.59 -3.82
N SER A 201 5.96 -17.66 -2.71
CA SER A 201 6.33 -18.92 -2.05
C SER A 201 5.30 -19.36 -1.04
#